data_71f204606070908e9061085a4ad9a46c
#
_entry.id   71f204606070908e9061085a4ad9a46c
#
_cell.length_a   1.000
_cell.length_b   1.000
_cell.length_c   1.000
_cell.angle_alpha   90.00
_cell.angle_beta   90.00
_cell.angle_gamma   90.00
#
_symmetry.space_group_name_H-M   'P 1'
#
loop_
_entity.id
_entity.type
_entity.pdbx_description
1 polymer ?
#
loop_
_entity_poly.entity_id
_entity_poly.type
_entity_poly.pdbx_seq_one_letter_code
_entity_poly.pdbx_strand_id
1 'polypeptide(L)'
;PANIDFADLYFQYTNSESWQLEDGIVKNGSSSIDSGVGIRSVANDKTGFSYSNNFQFDNLMSAANTSKCIVKSGEDKKIRIGSEKNIRKLYDSVSPLDYKKDDVKVKFLKDIDKYIRDKDPRVEQVIVSLAGSYDSVLIINTDGIKAYDDRPLVRFSVMVILKSGERRERGSAGGGGRYSYDEIIGTNLGYDFADEALRQANVNLEAIDGKAGSMTVVLGPGWPGVYCMKL
;
A
#
# COMPACT_ATOMS: atom_id res chain seq x y z
N PRO A 1 29.45 5.28 -24.72
CA PRO A 1 28.52 6.03 -25.55
C PRO A 1 27.32 5.15 -25.85
N ALA A 2 26.14 5.63 -25.46
CA ALA A 2 24.92 4.87 -25.63
C ALA A 2 24.10 5.53 -26.72
N ASN A 3 23.85 4.80 -27.80
CA ASN A 3 22.91 5.23 -28.84
C ASN A 3 21.47 5.13 -28.30
N ILE A 4 21.15 5.97 -27.31
CA ILE A 4 19.84 6.08 -26.66
C ILE A 4 19.48 7.55 -26.49
N ASP A 5 18.21 7.87 -26.62
CA ASP A 5 17.71 9.25 -26.46
C ASP A 5 17.45 9.57 -25.01
N PHE A 6 17.00 8.58 -24.24
CA PHE A 6 16.69 8.70 -22.81
C PHE A 6 16.93 7.38 -22.09
N ALA A 7 17.37 7.45 -20.84
CA ALA A 7 17.35 6.32 -19.91
C ALA A 7 17.06 6.79 -18.50
N ASP A 8 16.42 5.93 -17.73
CA ASP A 8 16.24 6.10 -16.31
C ASP A 8 16.54 4.80 -15.54
N LEU A 9 16.97 5.00 -14.31
CA LEU A 9 17.15 3.96 -13.30
C LEU A 9 16.20 4.26 -12.15
N TYR A 10 15.41 3.26 -11.80
CA TYR A 10 14.48 3.30 -10.69
C TYR A 10 14.94 2.29 -9.64
N PHE A 11 15.54 2.77 -8.56
CA PHE A 11 15.92 1.94 -7.42
C PHE A 11 14.78 1.96 -6.41
N GLN A 12 14.44 0.80 -5.88
CA GLN A 12 13.47 0.67 -4.81
C GLN A 12 13.99 -0.30 -3.74
N TYR A 13 13.77 0.09 -2.50
CA TYR A 13 13.93 -0.76 -1.33
C TYR A 13 12.62 -0.68 -0.55
N THR A 14 11.97 -1.81 -0.35
CA THR A 14 10.70 -1.94 0.38
C THR A 14 10.91 -2.78 1.62
N ASN A 15 10.57 -2.26 2.78
CA ASN A 15 10.41 -3.01 4.01
C ASN A 15 8.92 -3.00 4.38
N SER A 16 8.34 -4.16 4.66
CA SER A 16 6.92 -4.28 4.96
C SER A 16 6.65 -5.31 6.04
N GLU A 17 5.58 -5.07 6.79
CA GLU A 17 5.05 -6.03 7.75
C GLU A 17 3.53 -6.07 7.70
N SER A 18 2.95 -7.18 8.12
CA SER A 18 1.52 -7.30 8.32
C SER A 18 1.20 -8.19 9.50
N TRP A 19 0.14 -7.84 10.21
CA TRP A 19 -0.39 -8.54 11.37
C TRP A 19 -1.87 -8.79 11.16
N GLN A 20 -2.31 -10.02 11.41
CA GLN A 20 -3.73 -10.38 11.37
C GLN A 20 -4.11 -11.14 12.63
N LEU A 21 -5.14 -10.64 13.27
CA LEU A 21 -5.77 -11.26 14.42
C LEU A 21 -7.18 -11.71 14.03
N GLU A 22 -7.55 -12.90 14.44
CA GLU A 22 -8.88 -13.46 14.28
C GLU A 22 -9.30 -14.09 15.61
N ASP A 23 -10.43 -13.66 16.12
CA ASP A 23 -11.03 -14.14 17.36
C ASP A 23 -10.05 -14.16 18.55
N GLY A 24 -9.35 -13.04 18.75
CA GLY A 24 -8.38 -12.86 19.84
C GLY A 24 -7.04 -13.58 19.62
N ILE A 25 -6.87 -14.33 18.52
CA ILE A 25 -5.66 -15.12 18.22
C ILE A 25 -4.94 -14.50 17.02
N VAL A 26 -3.65 -14.23 17.16
CA VAL A 26 -2.82 -13.82 16.02
C VAL A 26 -2.66 -15.01 15.07
N LYS A 27 -3.23 -14.91 13.89
CA LYS A 27 -3.16 -15.95 12.85
C LYS A 27 -1.97 -15.78 11.93
N ASN A 28 -1.56 -14.55 11.69
CA ASN A 28 -0.44 -14.24 10.81
C ASN A 28 0.32 -13.02 11.32
N GLY A 29 1.63 -13.13 11.28
CA GLY A 29 2.57 -12.02 11.40
C GLY A 29 3.66 -12.24 10.37
N SER A 30 3.84 -11.33 9.44
CA SER A 30 4.84 -11.43 8.39
C SER A 30 5.64 -10.15 8.28
N SER A 31 6.92 -10.32 7.94
CA SER A 31 7.82 -9.22 7.59
C SER A 31 8.56 -9.60 6.32
N SER A 32 8.73 -8.67 5.41
CA SER A 32 9.48 -8.89 4.18
C SER A 32 10.29 -7.67 3.79
N ILE A 33 11.46 -7.94 3.23
CA ILE A 33 12.33 -6.93 2.61
C ILE A 33 12.48 -7.31 1.15
N ASP A 34 12.21 -6.36 0.27
CA ASP A 34 12.44 -6.49 -1.16
C ASP A 34 13.24 -5.30 -1.69
N SER A 35 14.10 -5.54 -2.68
CA SER A 35 14.90 -4.49 -3.27
C SER A 35 15.25 -4.81 -4.71
N GLY A 36 15.33 -3.77 -5.52
CA GLY A 36 15.68 -3.94 -6.92
C GLY A 36 15.89 -2.61 -7.64
N VAL A 37 16.40 -2.74 -8.86
CA VAL A 37 16.56 -1.64 -9.81
C VAL A 37 15.92 -2.01 -11.14
N GLY A 38 15.05 -1.16 -11.63
CA GLY A 38 14.58 -1.17 -13.02
C GLY A 38 15.40 -0.21 -13.86
N ILE A 39 15.82 -0.64 -15.03
CA ILE A 39 16.58 0.17 -16.00
C ILE A 39 15.77 0.22 -17.29
N ARG A 40 15.41 1.42 -17.69
CA ARG A 40 14.69 1.69 -18.92
C ARG A 40 15.57 2.48 -19.87
N SER A 41 15.60 2.06 -21.13
CA SER A 41 16.28 2.77 -22.22
C SER A 41 15.29 3.03 -23.35
N VAL A 42 15.31 4.23 -23.88
CA VAL A 42 14.41 4.67 -24.97
C VAL A 42 15.26 5.18 -26.11
N ALA A 43 14.94 4.76 -27.34
CA ALA A 43 15.46 5.34 -28.57
C ALA A 43 14.39 5.30 -29.65
N ASN A 44 14.09 6.49 -30.21
CA ASN A 44 12.94 6.69 -31.07
C ASN A 44 11.66 6.12 -30.43
N ASP A 45 10.93 5.27 -31.13
CA ASP A 45 9.68 4.64 -30.66
C ASP A 45 9.90 3.33 -29.90
N LYS A 46 11.16 2.96 -29.56
CA LYS A 46 11.50 1.71 -28.91
C LYS A 46 11.86 1.92 -27.45
N THR A 47 11.32 1.08 -26.60
CA THR A 47 11.66 1.04 -25.17
C THR A 47 12.22 -0.33 -24.81
N GLY A 48 13.42 -0.33 -24.24
CA GLY A 48 14.03 -1.50 -23.61
C GLY A 48 13.92 -1.39 -22.10
N PHE A 49 13.58 -2.49 -21.44
CA PHE A 49 13.50 -2.57 -19.99
C PHE A 49 14.22 -3.82 -19.50
N SER A 50 14.92 -3.66 -18.38
CA SER A 50 15.54 -4.76 -17.65
C SER A 50 15.52 -4.45 -16.16
N TYR A 51 15.71 -5.46 -15.32
CA TYR A 51 15.76 -5.27 -13.87
C TYR A 51 16.84 -6.15 -13.24
N SER A 52 17.26 -5.78 -12.04
CA SER A 52 18.13 -6.58 -11.20
C SER A 52 17.72 -6.40 -9.72
N ASN A 53 17.77 -7.47 -8.96
CA ASN A 53 17.63 -7.45 -7.51
C ASN A 53 18.98 -7.34 -6.78
N ASN A 54 20.08 -7.23 -7.53
CA ASN A 54 21.43 -7.09 -7.01
C ASN A 54 22.03 -5.76 -7.45
N PHE A 55 22.49 -4.97 -6.48
CA PHE A 55 23.05 -3.63 -6.69
C PHE A 55 24.57 -3.63 -6.95
N GLN A 56 25.21 -4.80 -7.08
CA GLN A 56 26.61 -4.86 -7.48
C GLN A 56 26.78 -4.28 -8.89
N PHE A 57 27.88 -3.54 -9.08
CA PHE A 57 28.12 -2.78 -10.32
C PHE A 57 28.04 -3.64 -11.58
N ASP A 58 28.59 -4.85 -11.55
CA ASP A 58 28.57 -5.75 -12.72
C ASP A 58 27.14 -6.19 -13.11
N ASN A 59 26.28 -6.42 -12.12
CA ASN A 59 24.88 -6.76 -12.36
C ASN A 59 24.09 -5.56 -12.90
N LEU A 60 24.36 -4.37 -12.40
CA LEU A 60 23.76 -3.13 -12.92
C LEU A 60 24.20 -2.88 -14.37
N MET A 61 25.50 -3.09 -14.68
CA MET A 61 26.02 -2.96 -16.03
C MET A 61 25.43 -4.00 -16.98
N SER A 62 25.26 -5.24 -16.52
CA SER A 62 24.61 -6.30 -17.31
C SER A 62 23.17 -5.95 -17.64
N ALA A 63 22.40 -5.50 -16.63
CA ALA A 63 21.01 -5.06 -16.82
C ALA A 63 20.94 -3.84 -17.77
N ALA A 64 21.83 -2.85 -17.61
CA ALA A 64 21.88 -1.69 -18.50
C ALA A 64 22.20 -2.09 -19.96
N ASN A 65 23.13 -3.00 -20.16
CA ASN A 65 23.43 -3.51 -21.50
C ASN A 65 22.26 -4.29 -22.10
N THR A 66 21.53 -5.04 -21.30
CA THR A 66 20.34 -5.77 -21.74
C THR A 66 19.25 -4.80 -22.21
N SER A 67 18.93 -3.78 -21.42
CA SER A 67 17.92 -2.77 -21.82
C SER A 67 18.34 -2.02 -23.08
N LYS A 68 19.63 -1.71 -23.23
CA LYS A 68 20.21 -1.09 -24.44
C LYS A 68 20.16 -2.00 -25.67
N CYS A 69 20.38 -3.31 -25.52
CA CYS A 69 20.34 -4.24 -26.65
C CYS A 69 18.96 -4.34 -27.30
N ILE A 70 17.89 -4.11 -26.54
CA ILE A 70 16.52 -4.08 -27.03
C ILE A 70 16.30 -2.84 -27.92
N VAL A 71 17.08 -1.77 -27.68
CA VAL A 71 16.97 -0.48 -28.35
C VAL A 71 18.25 -0.22 -29.17
N LYS A 72 18.34 -0.82 -30.34
CA LYS A 72 19.59 -0.78 -31.15
C LYS A 72 19.82 0.49 -31.99
N SER A 73 18.98 1.53 -31.90
CA SER A 73 19.09 2.72 -32.76
C SER A 73 18.68 4.00 -32.03
N GLY A 74 19.63 4.79 -31.60
CA GLY A 74 19.46 6.10 -31.01
C GLY A 74 20.71 6.96 -31.23
N GLU A 75 20.67 8.22 -30.86
CA GLU A 75 21.82 9.13 -30.95
C GLU A 75 22.74 9.03 -29.72
N ASP A 76 24.02 9.31 -29.91
CA ASP A 76 25.00 9.37 -28.79
C ASP A 76 24.75 10.63 -27.95
N LYS A 77 24.11 10.47 -26.77
CA LYS A 77 23.94 11.54 -25.80
C LYS A 77 25.01 11.49 -24.72
N LYS A 78 25.63 12.63 -24.43
CA LYS A 78 26.47 12.79 -23.23
C LYS A 78 25.59 12.91 -22.00
N ILE A 79 25.68 11.92 -21.11
CA ILE A 79 24.98 11.91 -19.84
C ILE A 79 25.65 12.92 -18.90
N ARG A 80 24.87 13.85 -18.36
CA ARG A 80 25.28 14.71 -17.25
C ARG A 80 24.54 14.27 -16.01
N ILE A 81 25.26 13.86 -14.98
CA ILE A 81 24.65 13.63 -13.67
C ILE A 81 24.37 15.02 -13.08
N GLY A 82 23.09 15.34 -12.94
CA GLY A 82 22.66 16.61 -12.37
C GLY A 82 22.70 16.62 -10.86
N SER A 83 22.48 17.79 -10.29
CA SER A 83 22.29 17.98 -8.85
C SER A 83 20.96 17.37 -8.41
N GLU A 84 20.89 16.99 -7.14
CA GLU A 84 19.67 16.51 -6.51
C GLU A 84 18.55 17.56 -6.65
N LYS A 85 17.41 17.18 -7.19
CA LYS A 85 16.22 18.04 -7.21
C LYS A 85 15.57 18.00 -5.84
N ASN A 86 15.38 19.19 -5.26
CA ASN A 86 14.60 19.33 -4.05
C ASN A 86 13.12 19.03 -4.39
N ILE A 87 12.66 17.83 -4.01
CA ILE A 87 11.26 17.41 -4.18
C ILE A 87 10.50 17.90 -2.96
N ARG A 88 9.34 18.55 -3.19
CA ARG A 88 8.44 18.94 -2.11
C ARG A 88 8.00 17.69 -1.33
N LYS A 89 8.36 17.61 -0.07
CA LYS A 89 7.87 16.56 0.83
C LYS A 89 6.38 16.80 1.11
N LEU A 90 5.56 15.79 0.84
CA LEU A 90 4.11 15.82 1.05
C LEU A 90 3.72 15.15 2.38
N TYR A 91 4.63 14.40 3.00
CA TYR A 91 4.46 13.65 4.24
C TYR A 91 5.82 13.47 4.92
N ASP A 92 5.81 13.09 6.17
CA ASP A 92 7.03 12.84 6.94
C ASP A 92 7.66 11.50 6.55
N SER A 93 8.99 11.50 6.40
CA SER A 93 9.79 10.31 6.05
C SER A 93 10.08 9.47 7.31
N VAL A 94 9.03 9.05 8.04
CA VAL A 94 9.15 8.25 9.27
C VAL A 94 8.73 6.83 8.97
N SER A 95 9.63 5.86 9.19
CA SER A 95 9.29 4.45 9.04
C SER A 95 8.22 4.05 10.06
N PRO A 96 7.05 3.54 9.63
CA PRO A 96 6.06 3.03 10.57
C PRO A 96 6.55 1.77 11.29
N LEU A 97 7.47 1.01 10.69
CA LEU A 97 7.89 -0.30 11.16
C LEU A 97 8.79 -0.23 12.40
N ASP A 98 9.60 0.83 12.51
CA ASP A 98 10.59 1.00 13.61
C ASP A 98 9.96 1.62 14.84
N TYR A 99 8.72 2.11 14.73
CA TYR A 99 8.11 2.98 15.74
C TYR A 99 7.50 2.22 16.92
N LYS A 100 6.91 1.04 16.69
CA LYS A 100 6.26 0.24 17.75
C LYS A 100 6.80 -1.18 17.79
N LYS A 101 7.00 -1.68 19.01
CA LYS A 101 7.32 -3.09 19.23
C LYS A 101 6.13 -3.96 18.86
N ASP A 102 6.41 -5.20 18.49
CA ASP A 102 5.39 -6.16 18.04
C ASP A 102 4.34 -6.46 19.10
N ASP A 103 4.74 -6.50 20.38
CA ASP A 103 3.83 -6.69 21.50
C ASP A 103 2.79 -5.58 21.63
N VAL A 104 3.17 -4.32 21.32
CA VAL A 104 2.24 -3.16 21.31
C VAL A 104 1.23 -3.30 20.18
N LYS A 105 1.68 -3.69 18.98
CA LYS A 105 0.80 -3.92 17.82
C LYS A 105 -0.20 -5.03 18.11
N VAL A 106 0.29 -6.17 18.59
CA VAL A 106 -0.54 -7.34 18.95
C VAL A 106 -1.54 -6.99 20.05
N LYS A 107 -1.08 -6.25 21.07
CA LYS A 107 -1.97 -5.80 22.16
C LYS A 107 -3.10 -4.92 21.61
N PHE A 108 -2.79 -3.97 20.75
CA PHE A 108 -3.80 -3.10 20.13
C PHE A 108 -4.83 -3.91 19.34
N LEU A 109 -4.42 -4.89 18.52
CA LEU A 109 -5.35 -5.74 17.78
C LEU A 109 -6.29 -6.53 18.73
N LYS A 110 -5.75 -7.04 19.86
CA LYS A 110 -6.56 -7.72 20.89
C LYS A 110 -7.52 -6.78 21.61
N ASP A 111 -7.09 -5.55 21.87
CA ASP A 111 -7.93 -4.54 22.51
C ASP A 111 -9.12 -4.17 21.61
N ILE A 112 -8.92 -4.09 20.29
CA ILE A 112 -10.00 -3.86 19.31
C ILE A 112 -10.97 -5.05 19.25
N ASP A 113 -10.48 -6.30 19.18
CA ASP A 113 -11.34 -7.49 19.20
C ASP A 113 -12.21 -7.52 20.46
N LYS A 114 -11.57 -7.32 21.61
CA LYS A 114 -12.28 -7.27 22.90
C LYS A 114 -13.33 -6.17 22.94
N TYR A 115 -12.98 -4.96 22.49
CA TYR A 115 -13.89 -3.80 22.45
C TYR A 115 -15.16 -4.09 21.63
N ILE A 116 -15.03 -4.72 20.47
CA ILE A 116 -16.16 -5.09 19.61
C ILE A 116 -17.06 -6.10 20.31
N ARG A 117 -16.47 -7.14 20.92
CA ARG A 117 -17.23 -8.19 21.63
C ARG A 117 -17.92 -7.67 22.88
N ASP A 118 -17.29 -6.73 23.59
CA ASP A 118 -17.92 -6.11 24.78
C ASP A 118 -19.12 -5.23 24.40
N LYS A 119 -19.18 -4.71 23.17
CA LYS A 119 -20.28 -3.86 22.66
C LYS A 119 -21.51 -4.65 22.19
N ASP A 120 -21.32 -5.82 21.59
CA ASP A 120 -22.43 -6.58 21.03
C ASP A 120 -22.24 -8.10 21.24
N PRO A 121 -23.09 -8.76 22.04
CA PRO A 121 -22.98 -10.19 22.32
C PRO A 121 -23.30 -11.07 21.08
N ARG A 122 -23.83 -10.51 19.99
CA ARG A 122 -24.09 -11.24 18.74
C ARG A 122 -22.84 -11.39 17.87
N VAL A 123 -21.71 -10.82 18.29
CA VAL A 123 -20.44 -10.94 17.55
C VAL A 123 -20.00 -12.41 17.54
N GLU A 124 -20.02 -12.99 16.35
CA GLU A 124 -19.57 -14.36 16.11
C GLU A 124 -18.07 -14.38 15.75
N GLN A 125 -17.62 -13.46 14.88
CA GLN A 125 -16.23 -13.41 14.42
C GLN A 125 -15.74 -11.98 14.30
N VAL A 126 -14.49 -11.77 14.66
CA VAL A 126 -13.76 -10.50 14.46
C VAL A 126 -12.45 -10.77 13.78
N ILE A 127 -12.17 -10.05 12.70
CA ILE A 127 -10.87 -10.06 12.03
C ILE A 127 -10.32 -8.63 12.05
N VAL A 128 -9.14 -8.47 12.61
CA VAL A 128 -8.44 -7.19 12.67
C VAL A 128 -7.10 -7.32 11.97
N SER A 129 -6.79 -6.40 11.05
CA SER A 129 -5.53 -6.41 10.31
C SER A 129 -4.84 -5.06 10.40
N LEU A 130 -3.53 -5.10 10.62
CA LEU A 130 -2.64 -3.94 10.61
C LEU A 130 -1.47 -4.26 9.70
N ALA A 131 -1.19 -3.38 8.75
CA ALA A 131 -0.07 -3.51 7.82
C ALA A 131 0.67 -2.18 7.68
N GLY A 132 1.97 -2.28 7.48
CA GLY A 132 2.81 -1.12 7.21
C GLY A 132 3.85 -1.44 6.16
N SER A 133 4.22 -0.44 5.38
CA SER A 133 5.36 -0.50 4.49
C SER A 133 6.15 0.80 4.52
N TYR A 134 7.42 0.67 4.20
CA TYR A 134 8.32 1.80 4.02
C TYR A 134 9.13 1.57 2.76
N ASP A 135 8.86 2.39 1.75
CA ASP A 135 9.56 2.34 0.47
C ASP A 135 10.57 3.48 0.39
N SER A 136 11.83 3.16 0.11
CA SER A 136 12.84 4.15 -0.27
C SER A 136 13.08 4.06 -1.77
N VAL A 137 12.86 5.14 -2.49
CA VAL A 137 12.93 5.21 -3.95
C VAL A 137 13.98 6.22 -4.38
N LEU A 138 14.86 5.81 -5.31
CA LEU A 138 15.80 6.71 -5.96
C LEU A 138 15.64 6.60 -7.47
N ILE A 139 15.41 7.73 -8.11
CA ILE A 139 15.33 7.85 -9.57
C ILE A 139 16.49 8.67 -10.09
N ILE A 140 17.17 8.13 -11.09
CA ILE A 140 18.27 8.82 -11.81
C ILE A 140 17.98 8.70 -13.30
N ASN A 141 18.13 9.79 -14.06
CA ASN A 141 17.95 9.74 -15.50
C ASN A 141 19.06 10.47 -16.28
N THR A 142 19.06 10.28 -17.60
CA THR A 142 20.02 10.90 -18.52
C THR A 142 19.89 12.41 -18.67
N ASP A 143 18.74 13.00 -18.29
CA ASP A 143 18.54 14.45 -18.29
C ASP A 143 19.13 15.13 -17.04
N GLY A 144 19.83 14.36 -16.19
CA GLY A 144 20.48 14.84 -15.00
C GLY A 144 19.55 14.97 -13.79
N ILE A 145 18.40 14.33 -13.80
CA ILE A 145 17.52 14.28 -12.64
C ILE A 145 18.03 13.20 -11.68
N LYS A 146 18.20 13.57 -10.41
CA LYS A 146 18.36 12.68 -9.27
C LYS A 146 17.27 13.04 -8.25
N ALA A 147 16.36 12.12 -7.99
CA ALA A 147 15.23 12.31 -7.10
C ALA A 147 15.14 11.16 -6.09
N TYR A 148 15.04 11.49 -4.82
CA TYR A 148 14.91 10.53 -3.72
C TYR A 148 13.63 10.81 -2.93
N ASP A 149 12.90 9.75 -2.55
CA ASP A 149 11.66 9.84 -1.79
C ASP A 149 11.52 8.64 -0.85
N ASP A 150 11.13 8.90 0.39
CA ASP A 150 10.76 7.88 1.37
C ASP A 150 9.25 7.90 1.54
N ARG A 151 8.63 6.73 1.42
CA ARG A 151 7.18 6.57 1.31
C ARG A 151 6.65 5.64 2.40
N PRO A 152 6.37 6.15 3.59
CA PRO A 152 5.64 5.38 4.60
C PRO A 152 4.21 5.11 4.11
N LEU A 153 3.67 3.96 4.48
CA LEU A 153 2.27 3.62 4.26
C LEU A 153 1.79 2.71 5.37
N VAL A 154 0.66 3.06 5.97
CA VAL A 154 -0.01 2.25 6.99
C VAL A 154 -1.42 1.95 6.53
N ARG A 155 -1.89 0.73 6.80
CA ARG A 155 -3.27 0.31 6.59
C ARG A 155 -3.78 -0.44 7.80
N PHE A 156 -4.98 -0.11 8.20
CA PHE A 156 -5.73 -0.81 9.24
C PHE A 156 -7.11 -1.19 8.72
N SER A 157 -7.60 -2.35 9.09
CA SER A 157 -8.96 -2.79 8.75
C SER A 157 -9.54 -3.69 9.82
N VAL A 158 -10.85 -3.56 10.01
CA VAL A 158 -11.66 -4.37 10.90
C VAL A 158 -12.80 -4.98 10.10
N MET A 159 -13.06 -6.25 10.31
CA MET A 159 -14.23 -6.95 9.82
C MET A 159 -14.93 -7.65 10.98
N VAL A 160 -16.22 -7.49 11.07
CA VAL A 160 -17.08 -8.08 12.11
C VAL A 160 -18.14 -8.92 11.45
N ILE A 161 -18.40 -10.10 11.98
CA ILE A 161 -19.57 -10.93 11.63
C ILE A 161 -20.48 -10.99 12.83
N LEU A 162 -21.71 -10.56 12.65
CA LEU A 162 -22.79 -10.71 13.62
C LEU A 162 -23.70 -11.89 13.24
N LYS A 163 -24.21 -12.59 14.24
CA LYS A 163 -25.17 -13.65 14.10
C LYS A 163 -26.43 -13.37 14.94
N SER A 164 -27.60 -13.51 14.30
CA SER A 164 -28.89 -13.41 14.98
C SER A 164 -29.83 -14.49 14.42
N GLY A 165 -30.09 -15.54 15.22
CA GLY A 165 -30.75 -16.73 14.73
C GLY A 165 -29.95 -17.42 13.62
N GLU A 166 -30.58 -17.65 12.49
CA GLU A 166 -29.94 -18.24 11.29
C GLU A 166 -29.22 -17.19 10.42
N ARG A 167 -29.45 -15.91 10.67
CA ARG A 167 -28.88 -14.83 9.85
C ARG A 167 -27.48 -14.47 10.32
N ARG A 168 -26.54 -14.39 9.36
CA ARG A 168 -25.15 -13.97 9.56
C ARG A 168 -24.84 -12.85 8.60
N GLU A 169 -24.40 -11.73 9.13
CA GLU A 169 -24.05 -10.58 8.31
C GLU A 169 -22.73 -9.97 8.73
N ARG A 170 -22.05 -9.41 7.75
CA ARG A 170 -20.74 -8.80 7.96
C ARG A 170 -20.79 -7.29 7.79
N GLY A 171 -19.97 -6.60 8.57
CA GLY A 171 -19.58 -5.22 8.32
C GLY A 171 -18.08 -5.09 8.32
N SER A 172 -17.53 -4.13 7.60
CA SER A 172 -16.10 -3.89 7.53
C SER A 172 -15.80 -2.41 7.36
N ALA A 173 -14.79 -1.94 8.08
CA ALA A 173 -14.29 -0.59 7.95
C ALA A 173 -12.77 -0.58 8.06
N GLY A 174 -12.13 0.47 7.60
CA GLY A 174 -10.71 0.62 7.67
C GLY A 174 -10.21 1.79 6.84
N GLY A 175 -8.96 2.09 7.02
CA GLY A 175 -8.29 3.18 6.33
C GLY A 175 -6.78 3.07 6.47
N GLY A 176 -6.10 4.09 6.05
CA GLY A 176 -4.67 4.19 6.14
C GLY A 176 -4.17 5.46 5.49
N GLY A 177 -2.87 5.65 5.53
CA GLY A 177 -2.25 6.83 4.98
C GLY A 177 -0.74 6.79 5.06
N ARG A 178 -0.13 7.88 4.65
CA ARG A 178 1.32 8.07 4.69
C ARG A 178 1.75 8.72 5.99
N TYR A 179 1.63 7.93 7.07
CA TYR A 179 1.94 8.33 8.43
C TYR A 179 2.47 7.12 9.23
N SER A 180 2.80 7.32 10.50
CA SER A 180 3.22 6.22 11.38
C SER A 180 2.03 5.46 11.98
N TYR A 181 2.29 4.33 12.63
CA TYR A 181 1.25 3.60 13.38
C TYR A 181 0.61 4.41 14.51
N ASP A 182 1.21 5.51 14.96
CA ASP A 182 0.63 6.34 16.02
C ASP A 182 -0.71 6.95 15.66
N GLU A 183 -0.91 7.27 14.39
CA GLU A 183 -2.20 7.81 13.94
C GLU A 183 -3.34 6.80 14.09
N ILE A 184 -3.02 5.50 14.19
CA ILE A 184 -4.01 4.45 14.38
C ILE A 184 -4.01 3.93 15.83
N ILE A 185 -2.81 3.61 16.37
CA ILE A 185 -2.67 2.98 17.68
C ILE A 185 -2.77 4.03 18.82
N GLY A 186 -2.24 5.24 18.59
CA GLY A 186 -2.18 6.32 19.56
C GLY A 186 -3.41 7.22 19.60
N THR A 187 -4.37 7.01 18.71
CA THR A 187 -5.62 7.78 18.61
C THR A 187 -6.85 6.89 18.72
N ASN A 188 -8.04 7.49 18.62
CA ASN A 188 -9.30 6.72 18.58
C ASN A 188 -9.64 6.16 17.20
N LEU A 189 -8.83 6.43 16.17
CA LEU A 189 -9.15 6.07 14.78
C LEU A 189 -9.40 4.56 14.59
N GLY A 190 -8.63 3.70 15.27
CA GLY A 190 -8.85 2.25 15.22
C GLY A 190 -10.20 1.83 15.82
N TYR A 191 -10.63 2.49 16.90
CA TYR A 191 -11.93 2.27 17.54
C TYR A 191 -13.08 2.82 16.69
N ASP A 192 -12.89 3.97 16.02
CA ASP A 192 -13.88 4.52 15.09
C ASP A 192 -14.14 3.57 13.91
N PHE A 193 -13.09 2.92 13.39
CA PHE A 193 -13.26 1.87 12.38
C PHE A 193 -13.96 0.62 12.94
N ALA A 194 -13.69 0.24 14.19
CA ALA A 194 -14.37 -0.86 14.85
C ALA A 194 -15.88 -0.57 14.99
N ASP A 195 -16.21 0.64 15.40
CA ASP A 195 -17.60 1.10 15.52
C ASP A 195 -18.34 1.13 14.17
N GLU A 196 -17.67 1.61 13.14
CA GLU A 196 -18.25 1.65 11.80
C GLU A 196 -18.46 0.23 11.24
N ALA A 197 -17.50 -0.69 11.45
CA ALA A 197 -17.66 -2.09 11.05
C ALA A 197 -18.85 -2.75 11.76
N LEU A 198 -18.96 -2.52 13.07
CA LEU A 198 -20.08 -3.04 13.87
C LEU A 198 -21.42 -2.42 13.42
N ARG A 199 -21.45 -1.10 13.18
CA ARG A 199 -22.64 -0.41 12.66
C ARG A 199 -23.09 -1.01 11.33
N GLN A 200 -22.17 -1.25 10.38
CA GLN A 200 -22.48 -1.85 9.07
C GLN A 200 -23.06 -3.26 9.23
N ALA A 201 -22.46 -4.09 10.07
CA ALA A 201 -22.95 -5.45 10.33
C ALA A 201 -24.37 -5.42 10.91
N ASN A 202 -24.67 -4.49 11.82
CA ASN A 202 -26.00 -4.30 12.40
C ASN A 202 -27.02 -3.88 11.34
N VAL A 203 -26.69 -2.89 10.51
CA VAL A 203 -27.59 -2.45 9.41
C VAL A 203 -27.87 -3.60 8.45
N ASN A 204 -26.85 -4.41 8.14
CA ASN A 204 -27.02 -5.57 7.26
C ASN A 204 -27.91 -6.66 7.88
N LEU A 205 -27.88 -6.86 9.21
CA LEU A 205 -28.79 -7.79 9.90
C LEU A 205 -30.26 -7.37 9.78
N GLU A 206 -30.53 -6.07 9.72
CA GLU A 206 -31.88 -5.50 9.60
C GLU A 206 -32.27 -5.27 8.13
N ALA A 207 -31.36 -5.48 7.17
CA ALA A 207 -31.62 -5.23 5.76
C ALA A 207 -32.69 -6.14 5.20
N ILE A 208 -33.56 -5.59 4.35
CA ILE A 208 -34.57 -6.30 3.59
C ILE A 208 -34.11 -6.53 2.15
N ASP A 209 -34.73 -7.48 1.45
CA ASP A 209 -34.39 -7.75 0.06
C ASP A 209 -34.65 -6.53 -0.83
N GLY A 210 -33.66 -6.23 -1.69
CA GLY A 210 -33.78 -5.17 -2.67
C GLY A 210 -34.72 -5.54 -3.81
N LYS A 211 -35.47 -4.57 -4.31
CA LYS A 211 -36.32 -4.78 -5.50
C LYS A 211 -35.47 -4.82 -6.76
N ALA A 212 -35.62 -5.87 -7.55
CA ALA A 212 -35.00 -5.93 -8.87
C ALA A 212 -35.80 -5.06 -9.87
N GLY A 213 -35.13 -4.34 -10.75
CA GLY A 213 -35.74 -3.53 -11.78
C GLY A 213 -34.90 -2.32 -12.19
N SER A 214 -35.41 -1.59 -13.20
CA SER A 214 -34.77 -0.32 -13.62
C SER A 214 -35.19 0.79 -12.66
N MET A 215 -34.21 1.52 -12.15
CA MET A 215 -34.48 2.60 -11.20
C MET A 215 -33.43 3.71 -11.34
N THR A 216 -33.76 4.91 -10.88
CA THR A 216 -32.83 6.01 -10.78
C THR A 216 -31.82 5.75 -9.66
N VAL A 217 -30.52 5.85 -9.96
CA VAL A 217 -29.43 5.65 -9.01
C VAL A 217 -28.68 6.95 -8.79
N VAL A 218 -28.49 7.32 -7.54
CA VAL A 218 -27.62 8.43 -7.14
C VAL A 218 -26.34 7.86 -6.54
N LEU A 219 -25.19 8.15 -7.17
CA LEU A 219 -23.90 7.72 -6.69
C LEU A 219 -23.32 8.77 -5.73
N GLY A 220 -23.08 8.38 -4.48
CA GLY A 220 -22.39 9.20 -3.49
C GLY A 220 -20.85 9.21 -3.70
N PRO A 221 -20.10 9.99 -2.90
CA PRO A 221 -18.65 10.00 -2.95
C PRO A 221 -18.04 8.67 -2.45
N GLY A 222 -16.83 8.34 -2.91
CA GLY A 222 -16.08 7.14 -2.51
C GLY A 222 -15.86 6.17 -3.67
N TRP A 223 -16.08 4.87 -3.46
CA TRP A 223 -15.87 3.82 -4.47
C TRP A 223 -16.54 4.04 -5.83
N PRO A 224 -17.72 4.68 -5.94
CA PRO A 224 -18.29 5.03 -7.22
C PRO A 224 -17.37 5.89 -8.12
N GLY A 225 -16.40 6.61 -7.57
CA GLY A 225 -15.38 7.32 -8.35
C GLY A 225 -14.58 6.41 -9.29
N VAL A 226 -14.42 5.12 -8.96
CA VAL A 226 -13.75 4.13 -9.83
C VAL A 226 -14.53 3.88 -11.13
N TYR A 227 -15.86 4.01 -11.13
CA TYR A 227 -16.66 3.92 -12.35
C TYR A 227 -16.36 5.04 -13.32
N CYS A 228 -16.13 6.26 -12.82
CA CYS A 228 -15.79 7.40 -13.65
C CYS A 228 -14.39 7.30 -14.30
N MET A 229 -13.51 6.45 -13.79
CA MET A 229 -12.17 6.21 -14.36
C MET A 229 -12.17 5.19 -15.51
N LYS A 230 -13.27 4.45 -15.70
CA LYS A 230 -13.39 3.38 -16.70
C LYS A 230 -14.28 3.77 -17.89
N LEU A 231 -14.83 4.98 -17.88
CA LEU A 231 -15.56 5.61 -18.97
C LEU A 231 -14.63 6.55 -19.74
#